data_fdae3f412efd4571efd3d720fbf90af7
#
_entry.id   fdae3f412efd4571efd3d720fbf90af7
#
_cell.length_a   1.000
_cell.length_b   1.000
_cell.length_c   1.000
_cell.angle_alpha   90.00
_cell.angle_beta   90.00
_cell.angle_gamma   90.00
#
_symmetry.space_group_name_H-M   'P 1'
#
loop_
_entity.id
_entity.type
_entity.pdbx_description
1 polymer ?
#
loop_
_entity_poly.entity_id
_entity_poly.type
_entity_poly.pdbx_seq_one_letter_code
_entity_poly.pdbx_strand_id
1 'polypeptide(L)'
;MDNYIVSARKYRPSTFRSVVGQKSLTTTLKNAIQSNKLAHAYLFCGPRGVGKTSCARIFAKTINCLNPTADGEACNACESCRAFNEQRSYNIHELDAASNNSVDDIRTLIDQVRIPPPIGKYKVFIIDEVHMLTTAAFNAFLKTLEEPPHHALFILATTEKL
;
A
#
# COMPACT_ATOMS: atom_id res chain seq x y z
N MET A 1 -14.50 -21.81 -13.31
CA MET A 1 -13.20 -21.17 -13.15
C MET A 1 -13.31 -19.65 -13.14
N ASP A 2 -13.90 -19.08 -14.18
CA ASP A 2 -14.07 -17.62 -14.26
C ASP A 2 -14.94 -17.07 -13.14
N ASN A 3 -15.99 -17.82 -12.74
CA ASN A 3 -16.87 -17.40 -11.64
C ASN A 3 -16.13 -17.31 -10.32
N TYR A 4 -15.16 -18.21 -10.07
CA TYR A 4 -14.37 -18.20 -8.85
C TYR A 4 -13.49 -16.94 -8.80
N ILE A 5 -12.82 -16.61 -9.90
CA ILE A 5 -11.96 -15.42 -9.99
C ILE A 5 -12.78 -14.15 -9.82
N VAL A 6 -13.94 -14.09 -10.48
CA VAL A 6 -14.85 -12.94 -10.38
C VAL A 6 -15.36 -12.78 -8.96
N SER A 7 -15.73 -13.88 -8.29
CA SER A 7 -16.20 -13.84 -6.92
C SER A 7 -15.11 -13.36 -5.96
N ALA A 8 -13.87 -13.83 -6.13
CA ALA A 8 -12.74 -13.40 -5.31
C ALA A 8 -12.48 -11.90 -5.45
N ARG A 9 -12.59 -11.35 -6.66
CA ARG A 9 -12.47 -9.92 -6.91
C ARG A 9 -13.64 -9.13 -6.35
N LYS A 10 -14.85 -9.66 -6.48
CA LYS A 10 -16.09 -9.02 -6.02
C LYS A 10 -16.12 -8.84 -4.51
N TYR A 11 -15.59 -9.81 -3.77
CA TYR A 11 -15.60 -9.79 -2.31
C TYR A 11 -14.31 -9.26 -1.69
N ARG A 12 -13.42 -8.65 -2.50
CA ARG A 12 -12.22 -8.03 -1.98
C ARG A 12 -12.62 -6.84 -1.09
N PRO A 13 -12.07 -6.75 0.15
CA PRO A 13 -12.40 -5.63 1.04
C PRO A 13 -12.06 -4.29 0.40
N SER A 14 -12.97 -3.32 0.52
CA SER A 14 -12.80 -1.97 -0.02
C SER A 14 -12.74 -0.89 1.06
N THR A 15 -12.99 -1.27 2.32
CA THR A 15 -12.95 -0.36 3.48
C THR A 15 -12.21 -1.05 4.62
N PHE A 16 -11.69 -0.26 5.56
CA PHE A 16 -11.08 -0.82 6.77
C PHE A 16 -12.06 -1.66 7.55
N ARG A 17 -13.33 -1.24 7.59
CA ARG A 17 -14.38 -1.95 8.32
C ARG A 17 -14.59 -3.35 7.75
N SER A 18 -14.41 -3.52 6.45
CA SER A 18 -14.63 -4.82 5.79
C SER A 18 -13.44 -5.78 5.88
N VAL A 19 -12.29 -5.35 6.40
CA VAL A 19 -11.13 -6.23 6.57
C VAL A 19 -11.32 -7.09 7.81
N VAL A 20 -11.22 -8.39 7.62
CA VAL A 20 -11.40 -9.38 8.70
C VAL A 20 -10.04 -9.82 9.21
N GLY A 21 -9.90 -9.92 10.54
CA GLY A 21 -8.71 -10.47 11.17
C GLY A 21 -7.57 -9.50 11.40
N GLN A 22 -7.72 -8.22 11.05
CA GLN A 22 -6.69 -7.20 11.22
C GLN A 22 -7.21 -5.95 11.96
N LYS A 23 -8.03 -6.17 12.98
CA LYS A 23 -8.66 -5.06 13.71
C LYS A 23 -7.65 -4.12 14.36
N SER A 24 -6.59 -4.67 14.96
CA SER A 24 -5.53 -3.89 15.59
C SER A 24 -4.80 -3.01 14.56
N LEU A 25 -4.46 -3.60 13.40
CA LEU A 25 -3.78 -2.89 12.33
C LEU A 25 -4.66 -1.80 11.74
N THR A 26 -5.92 -2.11 11.45
CA THR A 26 -6.83 -1.10 10.88
C THR A 26 -7.05 0.06 11.84
N THR A 27 -7.17 -0.20 13.13
CA THR A 27 -7.32 0.86 14.15
C THR A 27 -6.09 1.76 14.17
N THR A 28 -4.89 1.19 14.14
CA THR A 28 -3.65 1.96 14.11
C THR A 28 -3.57 2.85 12.87
N LEU A 29 -3.91 2.32 11.71
CA LEU A 29 -3.87 3.08 10.46
C LEU A 29 -4.92 4.19 10.43
N LYS A 30 -6.13 3.93 10.89
CA LYS A 30 -7.18 4.95 10.97
C LYS A 30 -6.77 6.07 11.92
N ASN A 31 -6.16 5.75 13.04
CA ASN A 31 -5.68 6.76 13.98
C ASN A 31 -4.59 7.64 13.36
N ALA A 32 -3.67 7.05 12.60
CA ALA A 32 -2.64 7.81 11.92
C ALA A 32 -3.23 8.78 10.90
N ILE A 33 -4.24 8.36 10.16
CA ILE A 33 -4.94 9.20 9.19
C ILE A 33 -5.66 10.34 9.88
N GLN A 34 -6.44 10.03 10.92
CA GLN A 34 -7.27 11.02 11.61
C GLN A 34 -6.43 12.05 12.38
N SER A 35 -5.28 11.64 12.91
CA SER A 35 -4.38 12.55 13.62
C SER A 35 -3.40 13.28 12.70
N ASN A 36 -3.42 12.97 11.40
CA ASN A 36 -2.52 13.53 10.39
C ASN A 36 -1.04 13.29 10.75
N LYS A 37 -0.74 12.10 11.30
CA LYS A 37 0.62 11.71 11.69
C LYS A 37 1.05 10.47 10.92
N LEU A 38 1.24 10.64 9.61
CA LEU A 38 1.65 9.55 8.74
C LEU A 38 3.18 9.42 8.76
N ALA A 39 3.67 8.20 8.91
CA ALA A 39 5.08 7.88 8.73
C ALA A 39 5.39 7.69 7.25
N HIS A 40 6.67 7.80 6.88
CA HIS A 40 7.11 7.55 5.51
C HIS A 40 7.19 6.07 5.17
N ALA A 41 7.26 5.20 6.18
CA ALA A 41 7.34 3.75 5.97
C ALA A 41 6.59 3.00 7.06
N TYR A 42 5.92 1.92 6.65
CA TYR A 42 5.21 1.01 7.55
C TYR A 42 5.64 -0.42 7.25
N LEU A 43 5.79 -1.24 8.28
CA LEU A 43 6.10 -2.65 8.13
C LEU A 43 4.95 -3.49 8.67
N PHE A 44 4.32 -4.26 7.80
CA PHE A 44 3.21 -5.16 8.14
C PHE A 44 3.75 -6.59 8.23
N CYS A 45 3.72 -7.17 9.41
CA CYS A 45 4.19 -8.53 9.66
C CYS A 45 3.01 -9.43 9.99
N GLY A 46 3.07 -10.67 9.54
CA GLY A 46 2.07 -11.66 9.89
C GLY A 46 1.88 -12.73 8.81
N PRO A 47 1.16 -13.81 9.13
CA PRO A 47 0.98 -14.90 8.19
C PRO A 47 0.15 -14.49 6.97
N ARG A 48 0.26 -15.28 5.91
CA ARG A 48 -0.55 -15.07 4.70
C ARG A 48 -2.03 -15.21 5.00
N GLY A 49 -2.84 -14.50 4.22
CA GLY A 49 -4.29 -14.64 4.29
C GLY A 49 -4.96 -13.89 5.43
N VAL A 50 -4.22 -13.04 6.15
CA VAL A 50 -4.78 -12.27 7.27
C VAL A 50 -5.11 -10.82 6.88
N GLY A 51 -5.10 -10.48 5.59
CA GLY A 51 -5.55 -9.17 5.11
C GLY A 51 -4.50 -8.08 5.11
N LYS A 52 -3.20 -8.40 5.22
CA LYS A 52 -2.13 -7.38 5.18
C LYS A 52 -2.16 -6.57 3.89
N THR A 53 -2.21 -7.25 2.75
CA THR A 53 -2.23 -6.59 1.44
C THR A 53 -3.51 -5.77 1.27
N SER A 54 -4.63 -6.30 1.72
CA SER A 54 -5.90 -5.56 1.69
C SER A 54 -5.83 -4.29 2.54
N CYS A 55 -5.28 -4.37 3.75
CA CYS A 55 -5.07 -3.20 4.60
C CYS A 55 -4.16 -2.18 3.94
N ALA A 56 -3.06 -2.63 3.32
CA ALA A 56 -2.13 -1.75 2.64
C ALA A 56 -2.81 -0.98 1.51
N ARG A 57 -3.59 -1.67 0.69
CA ARG A 57 -4.31 -1.05 -0.42
C ARG A 57 -5.36 -0.07 0.05
N ILE A 58 -6.13 -0.42 1.08
CA ILE A 58 -7.15 0.46 1.64
C ILE A 58 -6.50 1.69 2.27
N PHE A 59 -5.40 1.51 2.97
CA PHE A 59 -4.65 2.61 3.55
C PHE A 59 -4.17 3.58 2.45
N ALA A 60 -3.55 3.05 1.40
CA ALA A 60 -3.07 3.84 0.27
C ALA A 60 -4.20 4.64 -0.40
N LYS A 61 -5.35 4.01 -0.60
CA LYS A 61 -6.54 4.65 -1.15
C LYS A 61 -7.04 5.76 -0.24
N THR A 62 -7.11 5.49 1.06
CA THR A 62 -7.69 6.40 2.03
C THR A 62 -6.85 7.67 2.21
N ILE A 63 -5.52 7.55 2.26
CA ILE A 63 -4.66 8.72 2.41
C ILE A 63 -4.65 9.61 1.17
N ASN A 64 -5.04 9.07 0.02
CA ASN A 64 -5.16 9.82 -1.23
C ASN A 64 -6.59 10.28 -1.51
N CYS A 65 -7.54 9.90 -0.69
CA CYS A 65 -8.93 10.32 -0.86
C CYS A 65 -9.05 11.83 -0.73
N LEU A 66 -9.77 12.46 -1.67
CA LEU A 66 -9.95 13.90 -1.68
C LEU A 66 -11.01 14.37 -0.69
N ASN A 67 -11.82 13.45 -0.19
CA ASN A 67 -12.94 13.78 0.71
C ASN A 67 -13.20 12.62 1.67
N PRO A 68 -12.26 12.34 2.60
CA PRO A 68 -12.43 11.22 3.54
C PRO A 68 -13.63 11.43 4.46
N THR A 69 -14.23 10.32 4.91
CA THR A 69 -15.35 10.38 5.83
C THR A 69 -14.89 10.77 7.24
N ALA A 70 -15.84 11.15 8.08
CA ALA A 70 -15.53 11.57 9.45
C ALA A 70 -14.90 10.44 10.29
N ASP A 71 -15.20 9.18 9.96
CA ASP A 71 -14.67 8.03 10.68
C ASP A 71 -13.37 7.45 10.05
N GLY A 72 -12.75 8.20 9.13
CA GLY A 72 -11.43 7.82 8.59
C GLY A 72 -11.47 6.80 7.47
N GLU A 73 -12.57 6.71 6.73
CA GLU A 73 -12.70 5.85 5.57
C GLU A 73 -12.60 6.66 4.27
N ALA A 74 -12.21 6.01 3.17
CA ALA A 74 -12.24 6.62 1.86
C ALA A 74 -13.68 6.81 1.40
N CYS A 75 -13.94 7.91 0.66
CA CYS A 75 -15.30 8.23 0.21
C CYS A 75 -15.81 7.30 -0.90
N ASN A 76 -14.91 6.67 -1.64
CA ASN A 76 -15.22 5.80 -2.79
C ASN A 76 -15.95 6.51 -3.94
N ALA A 77 -15.97 7.82 -3.94
CA ALA A 77 -16.69 8.61 -4.95
C ALA A 77 -15.83 9.65 -5.64
N CYS A 78 -14.72 10.09 -5.04
CA CYS A 78 -13.85 11.09 -5.65
C CYS A 78 -13.00 10.47 -6.76
N GLU A 79 -12.35 11.33 -7.54
CA GLU A 79 -11.52 10.89 -8.67
C GLU A 79 -10.41 9.94 -8.24
N SER A 80 -9.75 10.23 -7.11
CA SER A 80 -8.69 9.37 -6.59
C SER A 80 -9.20 7.98 -6.22
N CYS A 81 -10.33 7.90 -5.51
CA CYS A 81 -10.93 6.63 -5.14
C CYS A 81 -11.38 5.83 -6.36
N ARG A 82 -11.99 6.50 -7.32
CA ARG A 82 -12.43 5.84 -8.55
C ARG A 82 -11.27 5.30 -9.35
N ALA A 83 -10.19 6.07 -9.48
CA ALA A 83 -8.98 5.62 -10.16
C ALA A 83 -8.40 4.38 -9.48
N PHE A 84 -8.36 4.36 -8.16
CA PHE A 84 -7.90 3.19 -7.41
C PHE A 84 -8.80 1.97 -7.65
N ASN A 85 -10.12 2.16 -7.51
CA ASN A 85 -11.08 1.07 -7.66
C ASN A 85 -11.07 0.47 -9.07
N GLU A 86 -10.76 1.27 -10.08
CA GLU A 86 -10.67 0.85 -11.47
C GLU A 86 -9.26 0.41 -11.87
N GLN A 87 -8.33 0.34 -10.92
CA GLN A 87 -6.93 -0.08 -11.13
C GLN A 87 -6.19 0.80 -12.14
N ARG A 88 -6.48 2.09 -12.17
CA ARG A 88 -5.82 3.07 -13.04
C ARG A 88 -5.13 4.20 -12.28
N SER A 89 -4.88 3.99 -10.97
CA SER A 89 -4.20 5.00 -10.17
C SER A 89 -2.70 5.02 -10.48
N TYR A 90 -2.17 6.19 -10.77
CA TYR A 90 -0.73 6.40 -10.92
C TYR A 90 -0.03 6.65 -9.58
N ASN A 91 -0.78 6.73 -8.49
CA ASN A 91 -0.23 7.02 -7.17
C ASN A 91 0.12 5.79 -6.37
N ILE A 92 -0.38 4.62 -6.76
CA ILE A 92 -0.22 3.40 -5.97
C ILE A 92 0.48 2.34 -6.83
N HIS A 93 1.66 1.95 -6.38
CA HIS A 93 2.52 0.98 -7.05
C HIS A 93 2.71 -0.23 -6.15
N GLU A 94 2.50 -1.42 -6.68
CA GLU A 94 2.69 -2.66 -5.95
C GLU A 94 3.77 -3.50 -6.60
N LEU A 95 4.63 -4.09 -5.77
CA LEU A 95 5.66 -5.03 -6.20
C LEU A 95 5.60 -6.26 -5.31
N ASP A 96 5.49 -7.44 -5.93
CA ASP A 96 5.63 -8.71 -5.23
C ASP A 96 7.09 -9.14 -5.31
N ALA A 97 7.81 -9.03 -4.20
CA ALA A 97 9.25 -9.34 -4.16
C ALA A 97 9.53 -10.83 -4.32
N ALA A 98 8.54 -11.70 -4.12
CA ALA A 98 8.71 -13.13 -4.41
C ALA A 98 8.94 -13.38 -5.90
N SER A 99 8.36 -12.54 -6.76
CA SER A 99 8.48 -12.66 -8.22
C SER A 99 9.45 -11.64 -8.82
N ASN A 100 9.66 -10.50 -8.16
CA ASN A 100 10.43 -9.35 -8.67
C ASN A 100 11.43 -8.92 -7.61
N ASN A 101 12.49 -9.70 -7.41
CA ASN A 101 13.40 -9.52 -6.28
C ASN A 101 14.77 -8.94 -6.66
N SER A 102 15.02 -8.66 -7.93
CA SER A 102 16.32 -8.20 -8.40
C SER A 102 16.52 -6.70 -8.18
N VAL A 103 17.77 -6.26 -8.24
CA VAL A 103 18.11 -4.85 -8.13
C VAL A 103 17.50 -4.03 -9.27
N ASP A 104 17.35 -4.60 -10.46
CA ASP A 104 16.75 -3.90 -11.60
C ASP A 104 15.25 -3.68 -11.38
N ASP A 105 14.55 -4.65 -10.80
CA ASP A 105 13.14 -4.49 -10.44
C ASP A 105 12.95 -3.34 -9.45
N ILE A 106 13.83 -3.27 -8.44
CA ILE A 106 13.76 -2.22 -7.43
C ILE A 106 14.15 -0.86 -8.02
N ARG A 107 15.12 -0.80 -8.91
CA ARG A 107 15.49 0.46 -9.57
C ARG A 107 14.35 1.03 -10.38
N THR A 108 13.61 0.19 -11.07
CA THR A 108 12.41 0.61 -11.82
C THR A 108 11.39 1.25 -10.87
N LEU A 109 11.19 0.65 -9.70
CA LEU A 109 10.28 1.19 -8.71
C LEU A 109 10.82 2.50 -8.12
N ILE A 110 12.10 2.56 -7.79
CA ILE A 110 12.74 3.76 -7.23
C ILE A 110 12.63 4.95 -8.18
N ASP A 111 12.74 4.72 -9.48
CA ASP A 111 12.60 5.79 -10.48
C ASP A 111 11.23 6.47 -10.40
N GLN A 112 10.20 5.78 -9.95
CA GLN A 112 8.87 6.34 -9.77
C GLN A 112 8.73 7.16 -8.50
N VAL A 113 9.60 6.95 -7.51
CA VAL A 113 9.47 7.59 -6.20
C VAL A 113 9.57 9.12 -6.30
N ARG A 114 10.44 9.63 -7.16
CA ARG A 114 10.69 11.06 -7.28
C ARG A 114 9.61 11.81 -8.06
N ILE A 115 8.74 11.10 -8.77
CA ILE A 115 7.69 11.71 -9.56
C ILE A 115 6.51 12.03 -8.64
N PRO A 116 6.11 13.31 -8.50
CA PRO A 116 5.00 13.66 -7.61
C PRO A 116 3.68 13.06 -8.09
N PRO A 117 2.71 12.84 -7.16
CA PRO A 117 1.41 12.31 -7.55
C PRO A 117 0.62 13.34 -8.38
N PRO A 118 0.02 12.91 -9.50
CA PRO A 118 -0.79 13.83 -10.31
C PRO A 118 -2.11 14.23 -9.64
N ILE A 119 -2.69 13.33 -8.86
CA ILE A 119 -3.92 13.57 -8.11
C ILE A 119 -3.72 12.99 -6.71
N GLY A 120 -4.20 13.71 -5.68
CA GLY A 120 -4.03 13.26 -4.32
C GLY A 120 -2.71 13.75 -3.72
N LYS A 121 -2.38 13.27 -2.53
CA LYS A 121 -1.27 13.81 -1.73
C LYS A 121 -0.03 12.93 -1.74
N TYR A 122 -0.18 11.62 -1.93
CA TYR A 122 0.89 10.67 -1.70
C TYR A 122 1.07 9.72 -2.87
N LYS A 123 2.33 9.36 -3.09
CA LYS A 123 2.70 8.26 -3.94
C LYS A 123 3.06 7.09 -3.03
N VAL A 124 2.34 5.98 -3.15
CA VAL A 124 2.44 4.86 -2.22
C VAL A 124 3.04 3.66 -2.93
N PHE A 125 4.05 3.08 -2.29
CA PHE A 125 4.76 1.91 -2.81
C PHE A 125 4.57 0.75 -1.85
N ILE A 126 3.85 -0.28 -2.31
CA ILE A 126 3.56 -1.48 -1.52
C ILE A 126 4.48 -2.59 -2.01
N ILE A 127 5.35 -3.08 -1.14
CA ILE A 127 6.25 -4.18 -1.45
C ILE A 127 5.86 -5.37 -0.61
N ASP A 128 5.27 -6.37 -1.25
CA ASP A 128 4.85 -7.60 -0.60
C ASP A 128 6.01 -8.59 -0.57
N GLU A 129 6.08 -9.38 0.49
CA GLU A 129 7.14 -10.38 0.71
C GLU A 129 8.53 -9.75 0.64
N VAL A 130 8.72 -8.62 1.32
CA VAL A 130 9.93 -7.79 1.25
C VAL A 130 11.20 -8.58 1.62
N HIS A 131 11.07 -9.62 2.46
CA HIS A 131 12.20 -10.48 2.85
C HIS A 131 12.77 -11.28 1.68
N MET A 132 12.05 -11.37 0.56
CA MET A 132 12.49 -12.09 -0.64
C MET A 132 13.38 -11.26 -1.55
N LEU A 133 13.59 -9.98 -1.26
CA LEU A 133 14.50 -9.14 -2.04
C LEU A 133 15.94 -9.64 -1.91
N THR A 134 16.70 -9.55 -3.00
CA THR A 134 18.15 -9.81 -2.95
C THR A 134 18.82 -8.76 -2.07
N THR A 135 20.02 -9.06 -1.56
CA THR A 135 20.77 -8.10 -0.74
C THR A 135 21.02 -6.80 -1.49
N ALA A 136 21.37 -6.88 -2.77
CA ALA A 136 21.61 -5.68 -3.59
C ALA A 136 20.34 -4.86 -3.76
N ALA A 137 19.20 -5.50 -4.00
CA ALA A 137 17.90 -4.83 -4.14
C ALA A 137 17.50 -4.17 -2.83
N PHE A 138 17.65 -4.87 -1.71
CA PHE A 138 17.32 -4.35 -0.40
C PHE A 138 18.17 -3.12 -0.06
N ASN A 139 19.47 -3.18 -0.32
CA ASN A 139 20.38 -2.05 -0.06
C ASN A 139 20.04 -0.84 -0.92
N ALA A 140 19.69 -1.05 -2.19
CA ALA A 140 19.26 0.05 -3.07
C ALA A 140 17.98 0.69 -2.54
N PHE A 141 17.07 -0.12 -2.02
CA PHE A 141 15.82 0.36 -1.44
C PHE A 141 16.05 1.14 -0.15
N LEU A 142 16.94 0.65 0.73
CA LEU A 142 17.26 1.33 1.99
C LEU A 142 17.74 2.76 1.78
N LYS A 143 18.54 3.01 0.75
CA LYS A 143 19.00 4.37 0.43
C LYS A 143 17.84 5.31 0.16
N THR A 144 16.80 4.82 -0.52
CA THR A 144 15.60 5.61 -0.80
C THR A 144 14.82 5.88 0.48
N LEU A 145 14.78 4.92 1.41
CA LEU A 145 14.07 5.08 2.68
C LEU A 145 14.76 6.06 3.62
N GLU A 146 16.06 6.28 3.48
CA GLU A 146 16.80 7.20 4.35
C GLU A 146 16.45 8.67 4.06
N GLU A 147 16.19 9.01 2.80
CA GLU A 147 15.85 10.38 2.41
C GLU A 147 14.66 10.35 1.43
N PRO A 148 13.46 9.97 1.90
CA PRO A 148 12.31 9.89 1.00
C PRO A 148 11.77 11.29 0.68
N PRO A 149 11.26 11.51 -0.55
CA PRO A 149 10.48 12.71 -0.82
C PRO A 149 9.26 12.77 0.11
N HIS A 150 8.83 13.97 0.47
CA HIS A 150 7.71 14.11 1.42
C HIS A 150 6.39 13.51 0.89
N HIS A 151 6.25 13.37 -0.42
CA HIS A 151 5.06 12.78 -1.03
C HIS A 151 5.10 11.24 -1.10
N ALA A 152 6.23 10.62 -0.77
CA ALA A 152 6.40 9.17 -0.88
C ALA A 152 6.08 8.47 0.44
N LEU A 153 5.36 7.35 0.35
CA LEU A 153 5.03 6.53 1.50
C LEU A 153 5.22 5.07 1.11
N PHE A 154 5.90 4.32 1.96
CA PHE A 154 6.24 2.93 1.69
C PHE A 154 5.52 2.01 2.66
N ILE A 155 4.94 0.93 2.13
CA ILE A 155 4.31 -0.12 2.93
C ILE A 155 5.01 -1.42 2.59
N LEU A 156 5.71 -1.97 3.57
CA LEU A 156 6.46 -3.21 3.41
C LEU A 156 5.70 -4.31 4.14
N ALA A 157 5.43 -5.41 3.44
CA ALA A 157 4.72 -6.54 4.03
C ALA A 157 5.61 -7.78 4.00
N THR A 158 5.56 -8.56 5.06
CA THR A 158 6.34 -9.78 5.19
C THR A 158 5.58 -10.83 5.98
N THR A 159 5.78 -12.10 5.62
CA THR A 159 5.30 -13.23 6.41
C THR A 159 6.32 -13.64 7.49
N GLU A 160 7.52 -13.08 7.44
CA GLU A 160 8.56 -13.34 8.43
C GLU A 160 8.19 -12.73 9.78
N LYS A 161 8.56 -13.43 10.85
CA LYS A 161 8.46 -12.87 12.20
C LYS A 161 9.70 -12.02 12.48
N LEU A 162 9.45 -10.89 13.08
CA LEU A 162 10.55 -10.04 13.56
C LEU A 162 11.02 -10.47 14.95
#